data_21c77bdd55badec2e227d85a146ad4e9
#
_entry.id   21c77bdd55badec2e227d85a146ad4e9
#
_cell.length_a   1.000
_cell.length_b   1.000
_cell.length_c   1.000
_cell.angle_alpha   90.00
_cell.angle_beta   90.00
_cell.angle_gamma   90.00
#
_symmetry.space_group_name_H-M   'P 1'
#
loop_
_entity.id
_entity.type
_entity.pdbx_description
1 polymer ?
#
loop_
_entity_poly.entity_id
_entity_poly.type
_entity_poly.pdbx_seq_one_letter_code
_entity_poly.pdbx_strand_id
1 'polypeptide(L)'
;MIGLSLEGGGIKGSYQAGAYLAFKKCHIKFDGIVGTSIGSFNGAMIAANCGDKMVEIWQNLDVANALCFDQEKVAKLKKKNPLVYIDFFKDILKNKGISTDGIQKLVAENLDYEKLMASKIEYGLCTVRVKDLKPLYLMKEDLTKNNINKYIMNSCYLP
;
A
#
# COMPACT_ATOMS: atom_id res chain seq x y z
N MET A 1 14.10 18.76 -10.29
CA MET A 1 13.30 18.10 -9.24
C MET A 1 12.28 17.18 -9.92
N ILE A 2 12.27 15.89 -9.57
CA ILE A 2 11.34 14.90 -10.13
C ILE A 2 10.54 14.31 -8.97
N GLY A 3 9.21 14.46 -9.01
CA GLY A 3 8.29 13.87 -8.05
C GLY A 3 7.61 12.64 -8.60
N LEU A 4 7.34 11.64 -7.75
CA LEU A 4 6.54 10.45 -8.07
C LEU A 4 5.28 10.45 -7.21
N SER A 5 4.12 10.38 -7.87
CA SER A 5 2.84 10.21 -7.19
C SER A 5 2.29 8.81 -7.44
N LEU A 6 1.99 8.08 -6.36
CA LEU A 6 1.51 6.70 -6.39
C LEU A 6 0.08 6.64 -5.85
N GLU A 7 -0.84 6.27 -6.72
CA GLU A 7 -2.25 6.13 -6.36
C GLU A 7 -2.54 4.87 -5.54
N GLY A 8 -3.71 4.81 -4.92
CA GLY A 8 -4.26 3.60 -4.33
C GLY A 8 -4.70 2.60 -5.39
N GLY A 9 -4.96 1.36 -4.98
CA GLY A 9 -5.46 0.35 -5.92
C GLY A 9 -5.31 -1.10 -5.44
N GLY A 10 -5.00 -1.32 -4.17
CA GLY A 10 -4.85 -2.66 -3.60
C GLY A 10 -3.82 -3.49 -4.37
N ILE A 11 -4.24 -4.63 -4.91
CA ILE A 11 -3.36 -5.55 -5.65
C ILE A 11 -2.73 -4.93 -6.92
N LYS A 12 -3.30 -3.84 -7.45
CA LYS A 12 -2.72 -3.09 -8.57
C LYS A 12 -1.40 -2.39 -8.20
N GLY A 13 -1.03 -2.36 -6.91
CA GLY A 13 0.28 -1.92 -6.46
C GLY A 13 1.44 -2.70 -7.09
N SER A 14 1.21 -3.93 -7.56
CA SER A 14 2.18 -4.70 -8.33
C SER A 14 2.61 -4.02 -9.63
N TYR A 15 1.70 -3.27 -10.27
CA TYR A 15 2.03 -2.45 -11.44
C TYR A 15 3.04 -1.34 -11.10
N GLN A 16 2.90 -0.73 -9.92
CA GLN A 16 3.85 0.28 -9.44
C GLN A 16 5.24 -0.31 -9.22
N ALA A 17 5.32 -1.57 -8.76
CA ALA A 17 6.59 -2.28 -8.64
C ALA A 17 7.26 -2.49 -10.01
N GLY A 18 6.47 -2.85 -11.03
CA GLY A 18 6.95 -2.95 -12.42
C GLY A 18 7.42 -1.60 -12.97
N ALA A 19 6.67 -0.53 -12.72
CA ALA A 19 7.06 0.83 -13.10
C ALA A 19 8.37 1.26 -12.43
N TYR A 20 8.54 0.96 -11.12
CA TYR A 20 9.80 1.21 -10.42
C TYR A 20 11.00 0.55 -11.09
N LEU A 21 10.86 -0.73 -11.51
CA LEU A 21 11.94 -1.41 -12.25
C LEU A 21 12.30 -0.70 -13.56
N ALA A 22 11.30 -0.20 -14.29
CA ALA A 22 11.53 0.58 -15.49
C ALA A 22 12.26 1.90 -15.20
N PHE A 23 11.82 2.64 -14.18
CA PHE A 23 12.48 3.88 -13.73
C PHE A 23 13.93 3.62 -13.32
N LYS A 24 14.17 2.55 -12.57
CA LYS A 24 15.53 2.14 -12.16
C LYS A 24 16.40 1.82 -13.37
N LYS A 25 15.89 1.07 -14.35
CA LYS A 25 16.59 0.76 -15.59
C LYS A 25 16.92 2.01 -16.41
N CYS A 26 16.04 3.00 -16.39
CA CYS A 26 16.25 4.30 -17.05
C CYS A 26 17.06 5.28 -16.20
N HIS A 27 17.60 4.87 -15.05
CA HIS A 27 18.37 5.71 -14.11
C HIS A 27 17.63 6.96 -13.63
N ILE A 28 16.28 6.91 -13.60
CA ILE A 28 15.45 8.00 -13.08
C ILE A 28 15.52 7.99 -11.57
N LYS A 29 15.89 9.13 -10.98
CA LYS A 29 15.94 9.36 -9.54
C LYS A 29 14.84 10.35 -9.15
N PHE A 30 14.18 10.08 -8.04
CA PHE A 30 13.12 10.94 -7.51
C PHE A 30 13.67 11.80 -6.38
N ASP A 31 13.25 13.06 -6.33
CA ASP A 31 13.52 13.98 -5.24
C ASP A 31 12.42 13.87 -4.16
N GLY A 32 11.19 13.51 -4.56
CA GLY A 32 10.07 13.34 -3.65
C GLY A 32 9.09 12.27 -4.14
N ILE A 33 8.46 11.57 -3.20
CA ILE A 33 7.48 10.51 -3.47
C ILE A 33 6.28 10.72 -2.55
N VAL A 34 5.08 10.75 -3.13
CA VAL A 34 3.83 10.79 -2.38
C VAL A 34 2.95 9.62 -2.74
N GLY A 35 2.18 9.11 -1.77
CA GLY A 35 1.36 7.95 -2.01
C GLY A 35 0.05 7.93 -1.23
N THR A 36 -0.92 7.18 -1.76
CA THR A 36 -2.21 6.91 -1.10
C THR A 36 -2.46 5.40 -1.09
N SER A 37 -3.03 4.88 0.00
CA SER A 37 -3.32 3.46 0.15
C SER A 37 -2.05 2.62 -0.08
N ILE A 38 -2.12 1.56 -0.89
CA ILE A 38 -0.94 0.75 -1.22
C ILE A 38 0.20 1.57 -1.84
N GLY A 39 -0.11 2.68 -2.51
CA GLY A 39 0.88 3.62 -3.01
C GLY A 39 1.66 4.30 -1.89
N SER A 40 1.09 4.47 -0.69
CA SER A 40 1.83 4.98 0.47
C SER A 40 2.88 3.98 0.95
N PHE A 41 2.56 2.69 0.98
CA PHE A 41 3.54 1.64 1.31
C PHE A 41 4.64 1.53 0.25
N ASN A 42 4.26 1.40 -1.02
CA ASN A 42 5.23 1.30 -2.11
C ASN A 42 6.13 2.55 -2.17
N GLY A 43 5.55 3.73 -1.98
CA GLY A 43 6.29 4.99 -1.94
C GLY A 43 7.27 5.05 -0.78
N ALA A 44 6.87 4.61 0.41
CA ALA A 44 7.76 4.54 1.57
C ALA A 44 8.95 3.60 1.31
N MET A 45 8.69 2.42 0.72
CA MET A 45 9.74 1.46 0.38
C MET A 45 10.73 2.03 -0.65
N ILE A 46 10.25 2.73 -1.67
CA ILE A 46 11.11 3.36 -2.68
C ILE A 46 11.91 4.52 -2.03
N ALA A 47 11.25 5.38 -1.24
CA ALA A 47 11.90 6.48 -0.56
C ALA A 47 12.96 6.01 0.45
N ALA A 48 12.74 4.86 1.10
CA ALA A 48 13.71 4.22 1.99
C ALA A 48 14.86 3.49 1.26
N ASN A 49 14.99 3.62 -0.06
CA ASN A 49 15.92 2.86 -0.89
C ASN A 49 15.75 1.32 -0.77
N CYS A 50 14.54 0.87 -0.46
CA CYS A 50 14.14 -0.53 -0.36
C CYS A 50 13.25 -0.98 -1.52
N GLY A 51 13.30 -0.29 -2.66
CA GLY A 51 12.44 -0.58 -3.82
C GLY A 51 12.64 -1.98 -4.40
N ASP A 52 13.86 -2.54 -4.36
CA ASP A 52 14.09 -3.92 -4.83
C ASP A 52 13.39 -4.94 -3.91
N LYS A 53 13.44 -4.73 -2.61
CA LYS A 53 12.69 -5.54 -1.64
C LYS A 53 11.18 -5.42 -1.84
N MET A 54 10.69 -4.24 -2.17
CA MET A 54 9.28 -4.05 -2.54
C MET A 54 8.91 -4.89 -3.77
N VAL A 55 9.75 -4.93 -4.80
CA VAL A 55 9.52 -5.76 -5.98
C VAL A 55 9.47 -7.24 -5.61
N GLU A 56 10.41 -7.72 -4.80
CA GLU A 56 10.44 -9.09 -4.30
C GLU A 56 9.17 -9.45 -3.53
N ILE A 57 8.69 -8.55 -2.67
CA ILE A 57 7.41 -8.72 -1.96
C ILE A 57 6.27 -8.93 -2.97
N TRP A 58 6.15 -8.08 -3.98
CA TRP A 58 5.09 -8.19 -4.98
C TRP A 58 5.19 -9.45 -5.84
N GLN A 59 6.39 -9.93 -6.14
CA GLN A 59 6.61 -11.17 -6.90
C GLN A 59 6.19 -12.42 -6.12
N ASN A 60 6.37 -12.40 -4.80
CA ASN A 60 6.11 -13.54 -3.92
C ASN A 60 4.78 -13.42 -3.16
N LEU A 61 4.01 -12.32 -3.36
CA LEU A 61 2.79 -12.06 -2.61
C LEU A 61 1.69 -13.06 -2.99
N ASP A 62 1.30 -13.89 -2.04
CA ASP A 62 0.03 -14.60 -2.12
C ASP A 62 -1.10 -13.64 -1.77
N VAL A 63 -1.77 -13.12 -2.80
CA VAL A 63 -2.85 -12.14 -2.67
C VAL A 63 -4.00 -12.67 -1.82
N ALA A 64 -4.32 -13.96 -1.88
CA ALA A 64 -5.39 -14.56 -1.11
C ALA A 64 -5.08 -14.50 0.39
N ASN A 65 -3.85 -14.84 0.76
CA ASN A 65 -3.39 -14.78 2.15
C ASN A 65 -3.18 -13.34 2.63
N ALA A 66 -2.65 -12.45 1.78
CA ALA A 66 -2.41 -11.06 2.13
C ALA A 66 -3.68 -10.26 2.43
N LEU A 67 -4.79 -10.61 1.77
CA LEU A 67 -6.09 -9.98 1.97
C LEU A 67 -7.01 -10.80 2.90
N CYS A 68 -6.49 -11.85 3.53
CA CYS A 68 -7.24 -12.75 4.39
C CYS A 68 -8.53 -13.30 3.74
N PHE A 69 -8.51 -13.46 2.41
CA PHE A 69 -9.63 -14.06 1.71
C PHE A 69 -9.65 -15.57 1.90
N ASP A 70 -10.83 -16.09 2.19
CA ASP A 70 -11.08 -17.51 2.13
C ASP A 70 -10.74 -18.04 0.72
N GLN A 71 -9.82 -18.99 0.63
CA GLN A 71 -9.34 -19.54 -0.65
C GLN A 71 -10.48 -20.13 -1.49
N GLU A 72 -11.52 -20.69 -0.85
CA GLU A 72 -12.71 -21.18 -1.57
C GLU A 72 -13.49 -20.00 -2.19
N LYS A 73 -13.60 -18.87 -1.51
CA LYS A 73 -14.26 -17.68 -2.04
C LYS A 73 -13.47 -17.07 -3.21
N VAL A 74 -12.15 -17.04 -3.13
CA VAL A 74 -11.28 -16.59 -4.23
C VAL A 74 -11.43 -17.49 -5.46
N ALA A 75 -11.50 -18.81 -5.28
CA ALA A 75 -11.72 -19.76 -6.36
C ALA A 75 -13.10 -19.57 -7.04
N LYS A 76 -14.13 -19.23 -6.25
CA LYS A 76 -15.48 -18.91 -6.77
C LYS A 76 -15.50 -17.59 -7.55
N LEU A 77 -14.76 -16.56 -7.12
CA LEU A 77 -14.61 -15.28 -7.85
C LEU A 77 -13.97 -15.47 -9.23
N LYS A 78 -13.02 -16.38 -9.36
CA LYS A 78 -12.39 -16.72 -10.66
C LYS A 78 -13.39 -17.27 -11.70
N LYS A 79 -14.52 -17.84 -11.27
CA LYS A 79 -15.57 -18.36 -12.16
C LYS A 79 -16.47 -17.31 -12.79
N LYS A 80 -16.21 -16.00 -12.61
CA LYS A 80 -16.95 -14.85 -13.20
C LYS A 80 -18.49 -14.91 -13.00
N ASN A 81 -18.97 -15.48 -11.90
CA ASN A 81 -20.40 -15.53 -11.60
C ASN A 81 -20.82 -14.24 -10.88
N PRO A 82 -21.76 -13.42 -11.45
CA PRO A 82 -22.21 -12.18 -10.85
C PRO A 82 -22.76 -12.32 -9.42
N LEU A 83 -23.42 -13.45 -9.11
CA LEU A 83 -23.97 -13.71 -7.78
C LEU A 83 -22.88 -13.83 -6.71
N VAL A 84 -21.71 -14.35 -7.06
CA VAL A 84 -20.57 -14.47 -6.15
C VAL A 84 -20.01 -13.10 -5.78
N TYR A 85 -20.05 -12.14 -6.70
CA TYR A 85 -19.64 -10.75 -6.39
C TYR A 85 -20.62 -10.08 -5.43
N ILE A 86 -21.93 -10.32 -5.59
CA ILE A 86 -22.95 -9.77 -4.67
C ILE A 86 -22.76 -10.35 -3.26
N ASP A 87 -22.53 -11.65 -3.12
CA ASP A 87 -22.29 -12.29 -1.83
C ASP A 87 -20.98 -11.82 -1.20
N PHE A 88 -19.93 -11.61 -2.01
CA PHE A 88 -18.66 -11.04 -1.58
C PHE A 88 -18.82 -9.61 -1.02
N PHE A 89 -19.57 -8.75 -1.71
CA PHE A 89 -19.87 -7.39 -1.21
C PHE A 89 -20.72 -7.41 0.06
N LYS A 90 -21.70 -8.32 0.17
CA LYS A 90 -22.48 -8.50 1.40
C LYS A 90 -21.61 -8.93 2.57
N ASP A 91 -20.66 -9.83 2.36
CA ASP A 91 -19.72 -10.29 3.39
C ASP A 91 -18.81 -9.14 3.86
N ILE A 92 -18.30 -8.30 2.95
CA ILE A 92 -17.51 -7.12 3.28
C ILE A 92 -18.34 -6.16 4.16
N LEU A 93 -19.57 -5.87 3.76
CA LEU A 93 -20.46 -4.99 4.52
C LEU A 93 -20.82 -5.58 5.89
N LYS A 94 -21.06 -6.90 5.98
CA LYS A 94 -21.39 -7.60 7.23
C LYS A 94 -20.22 -7.62 8.22
N ASN A 95 -18.99 -7.78 7.70
CA ASN A 95 -17.77 -7.86 8.51
C ASN A 95 -17.13 -6.48 8.77
N LYS A 96 -17.80 -5.39 8.42
CA LYS A 96 -17.33 -4.00 8.58
C LYS A 96 -15.97 -3.75 7.89
N GLY A 97 -15.77 -4.31 6.70
CA GLY A 97 -14.57 -4.09 5.89
C GLY A 97 -13.80 -5.38 5.57
N ILE A 98 -12.70 -5.21 4.84
CA ILE A 98 -11.75 -6.28 4.53
C ILE A 98 -10.70 -6.32 5.65
N SER A 99 -10.36 -7.51 6.17
CA SER A 99 -9.25 -7.63 7.11
C SER A 99 -7.97 -7.08 6.50
N THR A 100 -7.32 -6.20 7.22
CA THR A 100 -6.04 -5.58 6.84
C THR A 100 -4.84 -6.21 7.55
N ASP A 101 -5.04 -7.28 8.30
CA ASP A 101 -4.00 -7.90 9.13
C ASP A 101 -2.79 -8.36 8.31
N GLY A 102 -3.03 -8.92 7.11
CA GLY A 102 -1.97 -9.31 6.20
C GLY A 102 -1.14 -8.12 5.71
N ILE A 103 -1.80 -7.00 5.37
CA ILE A 103 -1.11 -5.77 4.96
C ILE A 103 -0.39 -5.15 6.15
N GLN A 104 -1.00 -5.15 7.33
CA GLN A 104 -0.37 -4.64 8.55
C GLN A 104 0.94 -5.37 8.87
N LYS A 105 0.92 -6.70 8.80
CA LYS A 105 2.11 -7.53 8.99
C LYS A 105 3.17 -7.21 7.93
N LEU A 106 2.77 -7.12 6.68
CA LEU A 106 3.64 -6.81 5.55
C LEU A 106 4.34 -5.44 5.73
N VAL A 107 3.61 -4.41 6.14
CA VAL A 107 4.18 -3.08 6.42
C VAL A 107 5.13 -3.13 7.60
N ALA A 108 4.72 -3.76 8.71
CA ALA A 108 5.49 -3.81 9.96
C ALA A 108 6.83 -4.57 9.79
N GLU A 109 6.84 -5.64 8.99
CA GLU A 109 8.02 -6.48 8.80
C GLU A 109 8.99 -5.95 7.73
N ASN A 110 8.53 -5.07 6.85
CA ASN A 110 9.32 -4.69 5.67
C ASN A 110 9.70 -3.23 5.60
N LEU A 111 8.96 -2.33 6.26
CA LEU A 111 9.29 -0.91 6.25
C LEU A 111 10.41 -0.60 7.26
N ASP A 112 11.51 -0.10 6.75
CA ASP A 112 12.64 0.37 7.55
C ASP A 112 12.50 1.89 7.78
N TYR A 113 12.00 2.26 8.96
CA TYR A 113 11.80 3.65 9.34
C TYR A 113 13.10 4.45 9.32
N GLU A 114 14.19 3.89 9.84
CA GLU A 114 15.47 4.61 9.96
C GLU A 114 16.04 4.93 8.56
N LYS A 115 15.94 3.98 7.62
CA LYS A 115 16.32 4.23 6.23
C LYS A 115 15.45 5.28 5.56
N LEU A 116 14.14 5.27 5.82
CA LEU A 116 13.23 6.27 5.28
C LEU A 116 13.61 7.67 5.77
N MET A 117 13.85 7.82 7.08
CA MET A 117 14.18 9.11 7.67
C MET A 117 15.57 9.61 7.23
N ALA A 118 16.54 8.72 7.07
CA ALA A 118 17.88 9.04 6.60
C ALA A 118 17.96 9.35 5.09
N SER A 119 16.94 8.97 4.33
CA SER A 119 16.90 9.19 2.88
C SER A 119 16.84 10.68 2.52
N LYS A 120 17.46 11.03 1.40
CA LYS A 120 17.34 12.39 0.80
C LYS A 120 16.03 12.57 0.01
N ILE A 121 15.31 11.48 -0.25
CA ILE A 121 14.02 11.52 -0.96
C ILE A 121 12.95 11.99 0.03
N GLU A 122 12.25 13.06 -0.30
CA GLU A 122 11.08 13.49 0.45
C GLU A 122 9.96 12.48 0.31
N TYR A 123 9.25 12.24 1.41
CA TYR A 123 8.14 11.29 1.41
C TYR A 123 6.90 11.92 2.03
N GLY A 124 5.74 11.61 1.43
CA GLY A 124 4.45 11.99 1.97
C GLY A 124 3.37 10.94 1.69
N LEU A 125 2.35 10.94 2.51
CA LEU A 125 1.19 10.10 2.33
C LEU A 125 -0.12 10.87 2.56
N CYS A 126 -1.19 10.38 1.93
CA CYS A 126 -2.53 10.88 2.15
C CYS A 126 -3.40 9.81 2.80
N THR A 127 -4.15 10.21 3.81
CA THR A 127 -5.22 9.40 4.41
C THR A 127 -6.46 10.26 4.65
N VAL A 128 -7.55 9.70 5.17
CA VAL A 128 -8.78 10.43 5.47
C VAL A 128 -8.99 10.48 6.97
N ARG A 129 -9.28 11.67 7.48
CA ARG A 129 -9.64 11.86 8.87
C ARG A 129 -11.12 11.53 9.07
N VAL A 130 -11.42 10.51 9.87
CA VAL A 130 -12.77 9.98 10.05
C VAL A 130 -13.75 11.01 10.64
N LYS A 131 -13.27 11.93 11.49
CA LYS A 131 -14.09 12.91 12.21
C LYS A 131 -14.89 13.84 11.26
N ASP A 132 -14.30 14.23 10.14
CA ASP A 132 -14.86 15.25 9.22
C ASP A 132 -14.70 14.86 7.74
N LEU A 133 -14.24 13.64 7.48
CA LEU A 133 -14.02 13.07 6.14
C LEU A 133 -13.08 13.91 5.26
N LYS A 134 -12.20 14.70 5.88
CA LYS A 134 -11.24 15.51 5.14
C LYS A 134 -9.94 14.74 4.89
N PRO A 135 -9.28 14.98 3.74
CA PRO A 135 -7.97 14.43 3.49
C PRO A 135 -6.97 14.98 4.52
N LEU A 136 -6.11 14.10 4.99
CA LEU A 136 -4.98 14.41 5.85
C LEU A 136 -3.71 14.07 5.09
N TYR A 137 -2.91 15.08 4.81
CA TYR A 137 -1.61 14.95 4.18
C TYR A 137 -0.54 14.95 5.26
N LEU A 138 0.33 13.97 5.25
CA LEU A 138 1.42 13.82 6.19
C LEU A 138 2.73 13.75 5.41
N MET A 139 3.64 14.65 5.73
CA MET A 139 4.98 14.65 5.17
C MET A 139 5.93 13.90 6.09
N LYS A 140 7.12 13.65 5.63
CA LYS A 140 8.15 12.88 6.35
C LYS A 140 8.42 13.44 7.75
N GLU A 141 8.41 14.75 7.91
CA GLU A 141 8.59 15.44 9.19
C GLU A 141 7.47 15.18 10.22
N ASP A 142 6.26 14.84 9.75
CA ASP A 142 5.11 14.51 10.62
C ASP A 142 5.14 13.06 11.12
N LEU A 143 6.06 12.26 10.56
CA LEU A 143 6.10 10.82 10.78
C LEU A 143 7.15 10.45 11.84
N THR A 144 6.77 9.53 12.70
CA THR A 144 7.64 8.96 13.73
C THR A 144 7.63 7.44 13.64
N LYS A 145 8.59 6.77 14.25
CA LYS A 145 8.63 5.30 14.33
C LYS A 145 7.35 4.69 14.90
N ASN A 146 6.69 5.42 15.81
CA ASN A 146 5.49 4.94 16.50
C ASN A 146 4.19 5.15 15.70
N ASN A 147 4.19 6.05 14.71
CA ASN A 147 2.98 6.42 14.00
C ASN A 147 2.97 6.05 12.49
N ILE A 148 4.12 5.88 11.85
CA ILE A 148 4.21 5.68 10.39
C ILE A 148 3.42 4.46 9.92
N ASN A 149 3.60 3.32 10.56
CA ASN A 149 2.88 2.09 10.19
C ASN A 149 1.36 2.30 10.32
N LYS A 150 0.93 3.00 11.39
CA LYS A 150 -0.48 3.31 11.62
C LYS A 150 -1.04 4.22 10.53
N TYR A 151 -0.31 5.24 10.09
CA TYR A 151 -0.77 6.14 9.03
C TYR A 151 -0.81 5.47 7.66
N ILE A 152 0.18 4.64 7.33
CA ILE A 152 0.15 3.82 6.11
C ILE A 152 -1.06 2.87 6.15
N MET A 153 -1.31 2.20 7.28
CA MET A 153 -2.46 1.32 7.44
C MET A 153 -3.79 2.09 7.34
N ASN A 154 -3.89 3.26 7.98
CA ASN A 154 -5.10 4.10 7.86
C ASN A 154 -5.34 4.55 6.42
N SER A 155 -4.28 4.77 5.64
CA SER A 155 -4.39 5.06 4.21
C SER A 155 -4.86 3.85 3.39
N CYS A 156 -4.50 2.64 3.81
CA CYS A 156 -4.88 1.38 3.16
C CYS A 156 -6.26 0.85 3.61
N TYR A 157 -6.83 1.41 4.68
CA TYR A 157 -8.09 0.93 5.25
C TYR A 157 -9.26 1.21 4.30
N LEU A 158 -10.03 0.15 4.03
CA LEU A 158 -11.31 0.21 3.32
C LEU A 158 -12.42 -0.01 4.34
N PRO A 159 -13.28 0.99 4.61
CA PRO A 159 -14.39 0.88 5.54
C PRO A 159 -15.45 -0.11 5.07
#